data_8993fd879872c84606aa2f49f253012a
#
_entry.id   8993fd879872c84606aa2f49f253012a
#
_cell.length_a   1.000
_cell.length_b   1.000
_cell.length_c   1.000
_cell.angle_alpha   90.00
_cell.angle_beta   90.00
_cell.angle_gamma   90.00
#
_symmetry.space_group_name_H-M   'P 1'
#
loop_
_entity.id
_entity.type
_entity.pdbx_description
1 polymer ?
#
loop_
_entity_poly.entity_id
_entity_poly.type
_entity_poly.pdbx_seq_one_letter_code
_entity_poly.pdbx_strand_id
1 'polypeptide(L)'
;MMKRFANLLAVFILSVNCISAQNLTRWVNPFIGTGAVQSSLSGNNYPGATVPFGMVQLSPDTREAPDWAQASGYDYNDSIIYGFSHTRLSGTGASDFIDILLFPTMSDKRKSSFTHQNEQARPGCYQVLLTDEKIQAELTASVHVGVHRYIYSDGGQLKLWLDLDHSANKESWNRRIIQSQIRVVSPTVVEGYRVITGWAKLRKIYFHLEFSQPILSSQLHDGNRR
;
A
#
# COMPACT_ATOMS: atom_id res chain seq x y z
N MET A 1 -38.81 -17.64 -45.71
CA MET A 1 -37.43 -17.51 -45.23
C MET A 1 -37.19 -16.19 -44.54
N MET A 2 -37.52 -15.04 -45.08
CA MET A 2 -37.30 -13.68 -44.52
C MET A 2 -37.91 -13.48 -43.09
N LYS A 3 -39.13 -13.95 -42.79
CA LYS A 3 -39.77 -13.80 -41.49
C LYS A 3 -39.01 -14.53 -40.36
N ARG A 4 -38.39 -15.69 -40.65
CA ARG A 4 -37.57 -16.42 -39.67
C ARG A 4 -36.24 -15.71 -39.36
N PHE A 5 -35.62 -15.08 -40.37
CA PHE A 5 -34.43 -14.29 -40.21
C PHE A 5 -34.69 -13.01 -39.40
N ALA A 6 -35.79 -12.32 -39.63
CA ALA A 6 -36.18 -11.13 -38.86
C ALA A 6 -36.44 -11.46 -37.37
N ASN A 7 -37.05 -12.59 -37.06
CA ASN A 7 -37.26 -13.01 -35.67
C ASN A 7 -35.96 -13.40 -34.97
N LEU A 8 -35.01 -14.07 -35.68
CA LEU A 8 -33.71 -14.42 -35.13
C LEU A 8 -32.86 -13.14 -34.89
N LEU A 9 -32.92 -12.16 -35.78
CA LEU A 9 -32.23 -10.89 -35.60
C LEU A 9 -32.81 -10.09 -34.41
N ALA A 10 -34.13 -10.08 -34.25
CA ALA A 10 -34.80 -9.41 -33.13
C ALA A 10 -34.45 -10.07 -31.80
N VAL A 11 -34.38 -11.39 -31.69
CA VAL A 11 -33.95 -12.10 -30.49
C VAL A 11 -32.48 -11.82 -30.17
N PHE A 12 -31.60 -11.72 -31.18
CA PHE A 12 -30.19 -11.39 -30.99
C PHE A 12 -30.01 -9.94 -30.49
N ILE A 13 -30.77 -8.98 -31.04
CA ILE A 13 -30.73 -7.57 -30.62
C ILE A 13 -31.27 -7.42 -29.17
N LEU A 14 -32.29 -8.17 -28.79
CA LEU A 14 -32.82 -8.20 -27.43
C LEU A 14 -31.84 -8.80 -26.41
N SER A 15 -31.07 -9.81 -26.80
CA SER A 15 -30.09 -10.43 -25.90
C SER A 15 -28.85 -9.58 -25.67
N VAL A 16 -28.48 -8.67 -26.58
CA VAL A 16 -27.34 -7.77 -26.44
C VAL A 16 -27.61 -6.62 -25.44
N ASN A 17 -28.87 -6.25 -25.24
CA ASN A 17 -29.24 -5.18 -24.30
C ASN A 17 -29.25 -5.57 -22.83
N CYS A 18 -29.05 -6.86 -22.49
CA CYS A 18 -29.07 -7.34 -21.09
C CYS A 18 -27.68 -7.43 -20.45
N ILE A 19 -26.60 -7.07 -21.14
CA ILE A 19 -25.25 -7.07 -20.56
C ILE A 19 -24.93 -5.65 -20.08
N SER A 20 -25.70 -5.15 -19.14
CA SER A 20 -25.26 -4.04 -18.31
C SER A 20 -24.30 -4.59 -17.26
N ALA A 21 -23.01 -4.40 -17.46
CA ALA A 21 -22.03 -4.73 -16.43
C ALA A 21 -22.34 -3.92 -15.18
N GLN A 22 -22.88 -4.57 -14.16
CA GLN A 22 -23.13 -3.91 -12.89
C GLN A 22 -21.76 -3.61 -12.22
N ASN A 23 -21.58 -2.37 -11.82
CA ASN A 23 -20.42 -2.01 -11.01
C ASN A 23 -20.61 -2.55 -9.58
N LEU A 24 -20.28 -3.84 -9.38
CA LEU A 24 -20.43 -4.53 -8.10
C LEU A 24 -19.38 -4.05 -7.08
N THR A 25 -18.28 -3.46 -7.51
CA THR A 25 -17.23 -2.98 -6.60
C THR A 25 -17.71 -1.87 -5.67
N ARG A 26 -18.77 -1.15 -6.01
CA ARG A 26 -19.40 -0.14 -5.15
C ARG A 26 -19.94 -0.69 -3.83
N TRP A 27 -20.21 -2.00 -3.76
CA TRP A 27 -20.74 -2.67 -2.57
C TRP A 27 -19.62 -3.24 -1.68
N VAL A 28 -18.38 -3.19 -2.13
CA VAL A 28 -17.24 -3.67 -1.36
C VAL A 28 -16.76 -2.55 -0.43
N ASN A 29 -16.74 -2.83 0.87
CA ASN A 29 -16.13 -1.96 1.86
C ASN A 29 -14.79 -2.54 2.31
N PRO A 30 -13.64 -1.99 1.85
CA PRO A 30 -12.32 -2.49 2.21
C PRO A 30 -11.95 -2.29 3.68
N PHE A 31 -12.71 -1.50 4.45
CA PHE A 31 -12.46 -1.29 5.88
C PHE A 31 -13.03 -2.42 6.77
N ILE A 32 -13.78 -3.37 6.21
CA ILE A 32 -14.29 -4.51 6.99
C ILE A 32 -13.12 -5.34 7.49
N GLY A 33 -13.07 -5.57 8.82
CA GLY A 33 -12.03 -6.34 9.48
C GLY A 33 -10.69 -5.62 9.64
N THR A 34 -10.64 -4.29 9.45
CA THR A 34 -9.41 -3.50 9.60
C THR A 34 -9.23 -2.91 11.00
N GLY A 35 -10.24 -2.93 11.86
CA GLY A 35 -10.18 -2.43 13.22
C GLY A 35 -10.40 -3.51 14.26
N ALA A 36 -9.81 -3.37 15.43
CA ALA A 36 -10.07 -4.25 16.55
C ALA A 36 -11.42 -3.92 17.21
N VAL A 37 -12.28 -4.92 17.37
CA VAL A 37 -13.51 -4.81 18.16
C VAL A 37 -13.21 -4.91 19.66
N GLN A 38 -12.14 -5.61 20.01
CA GLN A 38 -11.55 -5.71 21.34
C GLN A 38 -10.03 -5.71 21.19
N SER A 39 -9.32 -5.28 22.22
CA SER A 39 -7.87 -4.97 22.19
C SER A 39 -6.92 -6.05 21.63
N SER A 40 -7.41 -7.22 21.29
CA SER A 40 -6.63 -8.35 20.76
C SER A 40 -7.18 -9.01 19.50
N LEU A 41 -8.30 -8.56 18.96
CA LEU A 41 -8.99 -9.23 17.86
C LEU A 41 -9.27 -8.26 16.71
N SER A 42 -8.22 -7.83 16.03
CA SER A 42 -8.34 -7.23 14.69
C SER A 42 -8.61 -8.35 13.67
N GLY A 43 -9.41 -8.07 12.63
CA GLY A 43 -9.54 -8.98 11.49
C GLY A 43 -8.26 -9.08 10.65
N ASN A 44 -7.26 -8.29 10.97
CA ASN A 44 -5.97 -8.22 10.30
C ASN A 44 -6.09 -8.03 8.78
N ASN A 45 -7.11 -7.28 8.36
CA ASN A 45 -7.28 -6.82 6.99
C ASN A 45 -6.73 -5.40 6.84
N TYR A 46 -6.52 -4.96 5.61
CA TYR A 46 -6.05 -3.62 5.29
C TYR A 46 -6.91 -3.01 4.16
N PRO A 47 -7.08 -1.67 4.14
CA PRO A 47 -7.94 -1.00 3.16
C PRO A 47 -7.22 -0.65 1.86
N GLY A 48 -5.96 -1.03 1.71
CA GLY A 48 -5.08 -0.55 0.64
C GLY A 48 -5.39 -1.07 -0.74
N ALA A 49 -4.62 -0.58 -1.70
CA ALA A 49 -4.73 -0.95 -3.10
C ALA A 49 -4.08 -2.31 -3.38
N THR A 50 -4.87 -3.23 -3.90
CA THR A 50 -4.42 -4.55 -4.33
C THR A 50 -5.31 -5.09 -5.44
N VAL A 51 -4.79 -6.03 -6.22
CA VAL A 51 -5.57 -6.82 -7.16
C VAL A 51 -5.65 -8.26 -6.67
N PRO A 52 -6.64 -9.06 -7.09
CA PRO A 52 -6.73 -10.45 -6.72
C PRO A 52 -5.41 -11.18 -7.03
N PHE A 53 -4.83 -11.84 -6.00
CA PHE A 53 -3.57 -12.59 -6.08
C PHE A 53 -2.35 -11.74 -6.49
N GLY A 54 -2.40 -10.41 -6.30
CA GLY A 54 -1.26 -9.53 -6.54
C GLY A 54 -0.13 -9.76 -5.54
N MET A 55 1.12 -9.68 -6.00
CA MET A 55 2.29 -9.67 -5.13
C MET A 55 2.39 -8.33 -4.38
N VAL A 56 2.07 -7.23 -5.05
CA VAL A 56 2.00 -5.90 -4.43
C VAL A 56 0.68 -5.73 -3.72
N GLN A 57 0.78 -5.40 -2.43
CA GLN A 57 -0.32 -5.14 -1.51
C GLN A 57 -0.04 -3.81 -0.83
N LEU A 58 -0.33 -2.72 -1.56
CA LEU A 58 0.03 -1.36 -1.20
C LEU A 58 -0.99 -0.75 -0.25
N SER A 59 -0.58 -0.41 0.97
CA SER A 59 -1.50 0.12 1.98
C SER A 59 -0.75 1.00 2.99
N PRO A 60 -1.45 1.90 3.69
CA PRO A 60 -0.88 2.60 4.81
C PRO A 60 -0.51 1.66 5.95
N ASP A 61 0.55 2.02 6.66
CA ASP A 61 0.93 1.43 7.93
C ASP A 61 0.64 2.44 9.04
N THR A 62 -0.24 2.06 9.98
CA THR A 62 -0.64 2.89 11.11
C THR A 62 0.10 2.56 12.38
N ARG A 63 1.01 1.58 12.33
CA ARG A 63 1.90 1.19 13.42
C ARG A 63 3.36 1.24 12.96
N GLU A 64 4.24 1.72 13.83
CA GLU A 64 5.68 1.75 13.55
C GLU A 64 6.27 0.33 13.51
N ALA A 65 5.80 -0.54 14.37
CA ALA A 65 6.20 -1.93 14.46
C ALA A 65 4.98 -2.80 14.79
N PRO A 66 4.10 -3.06 13.78
CA PRO A 66 2.90 -3.84 14.01
C PRO A 66 3.24 -5.26 14.45
N ASP A 67 2.51 -5.73 15.45
CA ASP A 67 2.63 -7.07 16.03
C ASP A 67 1.49 -8.00 15.56
N TRP A 68 1.21 -9.02 16.35
CA TRP A 68 0.17 -10.00 16.06
C TRP A 68 -1.26 -9.40 15.99
N ALA A 69 -1.53 -8.35 16.75
CA ALA A 69 -2.85 -7.73 16.81
C ALA A 69 -3.14 -6.85 15.59
N GLN A 70 -2.09 -6.34 14.93
CA GLN A 70 -2.16 -5.52 13.72
C GLN A 70 -1.26 -6.11 12.62
N ALA A 71 -1.33 -7.42 12.41
CA ALA A 71 -0.44 -8.14 11.48
C ALA A 71 -0.48 -7.61 10.05
N SER A 72 -1.58 -6.95 9.65
CA SER A 72 -1.70 -6.31 8.34
C SER A 72 -1.00 -4.94 8.23
N GLY A 73 -0.54 -4.36 9.35
CA GLY A 73 0.09 -3.03 9.41
C GLY A 73 -0.89 -1.87 9.57
N TYR A 74 -2.18 -2.09 9.45
CA TYR A 74 -3.22 -1.08 9.58
C TYR A 74 -4.23 -1.44 10.68
N ASP A 75 -4.63 -0.44 11.45
CA ASP A 75 -5.76 -0.53 12.37
C ASP A 75 -6.68 0.70 12.21
N TYR A 76 -7.97 0.46 11.98
CA TYR A 76 -8.96 1.53 11.79
C TYR A 76 -9.10 2.48 12.99
N ASN A 77 -8.72 2.07 14.19
CA ASN A 77 -8.77 2.92 15.39
C ASN A 77 -7.56 3.85 15.53
N ASP A 78 -6.57 3.72 14.65
CA ASP A 78 -5.39 4.56 14.66
C ASP A 78 -5.64 5.91 13.95
N SER A 79 -4.86 6.92 14.30
CA SER A 79 -4.93 8.27 13.73
C SER A 79 -3.59 8.76 13.14
N ILE A 80 -2.60 7.87 13.05
CA ILE A 80 -1.26 8.21 12.55
C ILE A 80 -0.89 7.22 11.46
N ILE A 81 -0.35 7.73 10.35
CA ILE A 81 0.28 6.96 9.27
C ILE A 81 1.78 7.15 9.34
N TYR A 82 2.52 6.03 9.34
CA TYR A 82 3.99 5.98 9.29
C TYR A 82 4.53 5.86 7.87
N GLY A 83 3.68 5.48 6.91
CA GLY A 83 4.02 5.38 5.50
C GLY A 83 3.15 4.36 4.78
N PHE A 84 3.60 4.00 3.60
CA PHE A 84 2.91 3.06 2.70
C PHE A 84 3.87 1.95 2.31
N SER A 85 3.63 0.73 2.80
CA SER A 85 4.43 -0.44 2.45
C SER A 85 3.77 -1.30 1.37
N HIS A 86 4.56 -2.16 0.74
CA HIS A 86 4.18 -2.81 -0.52
C HIS A 86 3.86 -4.30 -0.39
N THR A 87 4.19 -4.91 0.74
CA THR A 87 3.91 -6.33 1.01
C THR A 87 3.27 -6.49 2.37
N ARG A 88 2.30 -7.40 2.51
CA ARG A 88 1.68 -7.68 3.80
C ARG A 88 0.96 -9.01 3.83
N LEU A 89 0.61 -9.46 5.02
CA LEU A 89 -0.33 -10.54 5.25
C LEU A 89 -1.70 -9.96 5.57
N SER A 90 -2.75 -10.68 5.23
CA SER A 90 -4.14 -10.29 5.48
C SER A 90 -4.94 -11.45 6.04
N GLY A 91 -5.82 -11.16 7.00
CA GLY A 91 -6.70 -12.16 7.60
C GLY A 91 -5.98 -13.22 8.44
N THR A 92 -4.77 -12.95 8.89
CA THR A 92 -3.96 -13.86 9.71
C THR A 92 -3.50 -13.17 10.98
N GLY A 93 -3.41 -13.89 12.08
CA GLY A 93 -2.82 -13.42 13.33
C GLY A 93 -1.30 -13.51 13.37
N ALA A 94 -0.66 -13.77 12.24
CA ALA A 94 0.80 -13.84 12.17
C ALA A 94 1.37 -12.59 11.52
N SER A 95 2.27 -11.95 12.23
CA SER A 95 2.91 -10.72 11.80
C SER A 95 4.20 -11.00 11.03
N ASP A 96 4.24 -10.67 9.75
CA ASP A 96 5.42 -10.68 8.88
C ASP A 96 5.22 -9.73 7.70
N PHE A 97 6.21 -9.57 6.85
CA PHE A 97 6.20 -8.66 5.70
C PHE A 97 6.21 -7.18 6.09
N ILE A 98 5.38 -6.35 5.44
CA ILE A 98 5.33 -4.89 5.57
C ILE A 98 6.69 -4.31 5.13
N ASP A 99 7.09 -4.71 3.92
CA ASP A 99 8.40 -4.39 3.37
C ASP A 99 8.33 -3.16 2.46
N ILE A 100 9.44 -2.44 2.39
CA ILE A 100 9.67 -1.30 1.49
C ILE A 100 8.65 -0.19 1.76
N LEU A 101 8.87 0.54 2.84
CA LEU A 101 8.01 1.65 3.23
C LEU A 101 8.42 2.93 2.51
N LEU A 102 7.45 3.64 1.97
CA LEU A 102 7.59 5.00 1.47
C LEU A 102 6.77 5.96 2.31
N PHE A 103 7.35 7.10 2.70
CA PHE A 103 6.63 8.18 3.35
C PHE A 103 6.94 9.52 2.70
N PRO A 104 5.94 10.21 2.10
CA PRO A 104 6.10 11.54 1.54
C PRO A 104 6.02 12.59 2.64
N THR A 105 6.89 13.59 2.60
CA THR A 105 6.90 14.68 3.59
C THR A 105 7.33 16.00 2.95
N MET A 106 6.82 17.10 3.47
CA MET A 106 7.28 18.47 3.18
C MET A 106 8.22 18.99 4.26
N SER A 107 8.41 18.23 5.32
CA SER A 107 9.26 18.49 6.48
C SER A 107 10.31 17.38 6.64
N ASP A 108 10.82 17.16 7.83
CA ASP A 108 11.69 16.04 8.16
C ASP A 108 10.97 14.97 9.01
N LYS A 109 9.65 15.07 9.15
CA LYS A 109 8.85 14.07 9.87
C LYS A 109 8.78 12.75 9.09
N ARG A 110 8.58 11.66 9.82
CA ARG A 110 8.44 10.31 9.28
C ARG A 110 7.08 9.70 9.61
N LYS A 111 6.09 10.54 9.90
CA LYS A 111 4.70 10.16 10.17
C LYS A 111 3.80 11.38 10.05
N SER A 112 2.53 11.16 9.84
CA SER A 112 1.51 12.20 9.81
C SER A 112 0.22 11.73 10.44
N SER A 113 -0.49 12.65 11.07
CA SER A 113 -1.87 12.44 11.46
C SER A 113 -2.77 12.32 10.23
N PHE A 114 -3.87 11.59 10.37
CA PHE A 114 -4.95 11.51 9.39
C PHE A 114 -6.31 11.35 10.08
N THR A 115 -7.39 11.49 9.33
CA THR A 115 -8.74 11.24 9.79
C THR A 115 -9.50 10.40 8.77
N HIS A 116 -10.43 9.56 9.22
CA HIS A 116 -11.26 8.76 8.32
C HIS A 116 -12.20 9.59 7.45
N GLN A 117 -12.45 10.85 7.80
CA GLN A 117 -13.21 11.79 6.94
C GLN A 117 -12.45 12.11 5.64
N ASN A 118 -11.12 12.04 5.69
CA ASN A 118 -10.22 12.31 4.59
C ASN A 118 -9.53 11.04 4.06
N GLU A 119 -10.08 9.89 4.38
CA GLU A 119 -9.61 8.58 3.96
C GLU A 119 -10.68 7.88 3.11
N GLN A 120 -10.28 7.30 2.00
CA GLN A 120 -11.18 6.53 1.14
C GLN A 120 -10.48 5.29 0.61
N ALA A 121 -11.21 4.19 0.58
CA ALA A 121 -10.75 2.94 0.00
C ALA A 121 -11.81 2.34 -0.92
N ARG A 122 -11.36 1.79 -2.03
CA ARG A 122 -12.16 1.01 -3.00
C ARG A 122 -11.29 -0.14 -3.50
N PRO A 123 -11.86 -1.22 -4.03
CA PRO A 123 -11.08 -2.28 -4.64
C PRO A 123 -10.05 -1.72 -5.64
N GLY A 124 -8.77 -1.98 -5.38
CA GLY A 124 -7.66 -1.52 -6.20
C GLY A 124 -7.22 -0.06 -6.02
N CYS A 125 -7.87 0.71 -5.16
CA CYS A 125 -7.54 2.12 -4.94
C CYS A 125 -7.65 2.50 -3.45
N TYR A 126 -6.71 3.32 -3.01
CA TYR A 126 -6.72 3.93 -1.68
C TYR A 126 -6.28 5.38 -1.76
N GLN A 127 -6.86 6.23 -0.94
CA GLN A 127 -6.43 7.63 -0.83
C GLN A 127 -6.62 8.16 0.59
N VAL A 128 -5.72 9.08 1.00
CA VAL A 128 -5.77 9.72 2.31
C VAL A 128 -5.07 11.07 2.28
N LEU A 129 -5.57 12.02 3.07
CA LEU A 129 -4.86 13.26 3.35
C LEU A 129 -3.96 13.08 4.58
N LEU A 130 -2.65 13.20 4.38
CA LEU A 130 -1.66 13.32 5.44
C LEU A 130 -1.75 14.74 6.00
N THR A 131 -2.45 14.89 7.13
CA THR A 131 -2.90 16.20 7.63
C THR A 131 -1.74 17.10 8.04
N ASP A 132 -0.73 16.56 8.72
CA ASP A 132 0.43 17.34 9.18
C ASP A 132 1.31 17.81 8.02
N GLU A 133 1.38 17.03 6.97
CA GLU A 133 2.19 17.31 5.78
C GLU A 133 1.40 18.02 4.68
N LYS A 134 0.06 18.07 4.79
CA LYS A 134 -0.85 18.60 3.76
C LYS A 134 -0.66 17.94 2.39
N ILE A 135 -0.38 16.64 2.40
CA ILE A 135 -0.16 15.83 1.20
C ILE A 135 -1.36 14.90 1.02
N GLN A 136 -2.02 14.99 -0.14
CA GLN A 136 -2.97 13.97 -0.57
C GLN A 136 -2.19 12.81 -1.18
N ALA A 137 -2.24 11.64 -0.56
CA ALA A 137 -1.65 10.41 -1.07
C ALA A 137 -2.74 9.58 -1.75
N GLU A 138 -2.47 9.10 -2.95
CA GLU A 138 -3.33 8.23 -3.72
C GLU A 138 -2.54 7.02 -4.20
N LEU A 139 -3.09 5.84 -4.01
CA LEU A 139 -2.45 4.57 -4.27
C LEU A 139 -3.29 3.70 -5.19
N THR A 140 -2.63 3.01 -6.12
CA THR A 140 -3.20 1.91 -6.87
C THR A 140 -2.15 0.83 -7.10
N ALA A 141 -2.57 -0.37 -7.47
CA ALA A 141 -1.64 -1.47 -7.69
C ALA A 141 -2.08 -2.36 -8.85
N SER A 142 -1.10 -2.96 -9.50
CA SER A 142 -1.24 -4.13 -10.36
C SER A 142 -0.61 -5.35 -9.66
N VAL A 143 -0.45 -6.46 -10.39
CA VAL A 143 0.11 -7.69 -9.82
C VAL A 143 1.51 -7.48 -9.23
N HIS A 144 2.36 -6.68 -9.90
CA HIS A 144 3.75 -6.47 -9.53
C HIS A 144 4.16 -5.01 -9.34
N VAL A 145 3.25 -4.06 -9.57
CA VAL A 145 3.57 -2.63 -9.52
C VAL A 145 2.63 -1.91 -8.58
N GLY A 146 3.19 -1.17 -7.64
CA GLY A 146 2.48 -0.18 -6.84
C GLY A 146 2.68 1.21 -7.44
N VAL A 147 1.62 1.99 -7.56
CA VAL A 147 1.67 3.36 -8.04
C VAL A 147 1.24 4.31 -6.94
N HIS A 148 2.07 5.30 -6.68
CA HIS A 148 1.81 6.36 -5.73
C HIS A 148 1.65 7.68 -6.48
N ARG A 149 0.65 8.46 -6.11
CA ARG A 149 0.52 9.86 -6.51
C ARG A 149 0.42 10.72 -5.27
N TYR A 150 1.30 11.72 -5.17
CA TYR A 150 1.33 12.66 -4.08
C TYR A 150 1.00 14.05 -4.60
N ILE A 151 -0.06 14.64 -4.07
CA ILE A 151 -0.53 15.99 -4.43
C ILE A 151 -0.27 16.88 -3.22
N TYR A 152 0.48 17.95 -3.42
CA TYR A 152 0.90 18.89 -2.39
C TYR A 152 0.89 20.33 -2.94
N SER A 153 0.92 21.32 -2.05
CA SER A 153 0.86 22.73 -2.46
C SER A 153 2.11 23.18 -3.21
N ASP A 154 1.92 24.09 -4.16
CA ASP A 154 3.02 24.69 -4.93
C ASP A 154 4.03 25.41 -4.04
N GLY A 155 5.30 25.38 -4.47
CA GLY A 155 6.41 26.09 -3.82
C GLY A 155 7.15 25.31 -2.74
N GLY A 156 6.75 24.07 -2.45
CA GLY A 156 7.47 23.18 -1.54
C GLY A 156 8.32 22.13 -2.26
N GLN A 157 9.33 21.64 -1.59
CA GLN A 157 10.12 20.49 -2.02
C GLN A 157 9.58 19.24 -1.34
N LEU A 158 8.99 18.32 -2.13
CA LEU A 158 8.60 17.01 -1.63
C LEU A 158 9.86 16.19 -1.33
N LYS A 159 9.93 15.67 -0.12
CA LYS A 159 10.90 14.66 0.30
C LYS A 159 10.21 13.31 0.37
N LEU A 160 10.94 12.26 0.07
CA LEU A 160 10.44 10.89 0.18
C LEU A 160 11.39 10.07 1.03
N TRP A 161 10.89 9.58 2.16
CA TRP A 161 11.60 8.58 2.95
C TRP A 161 11.38 7.21 2.31
N LEU A 162 12.47 6.49 2.08
CA LEU A 162 12.49 5.07 1.72
C LEU A 162 13.10 4.32 2.90
N ASP A 163 12.27 3.57 3.62
CA ASP A 163 12.69 2.82 4.80
C ASP A 163 12.75 1.32 4.50
N LEU A 164 13.96 0.77 4.54
CA LEU A 164 14.21 -0.66 4.40
C LEU A 164 14.31 -1.40 5.75
N ASP A 165 14.25 -0.66 6.87
CA ASP A 165 14.21 -1.27 8.21
C ASP A 165 12.79 -1.49 8.73
N HIS A 166 11.81 -0.77 8.16
CA HIS A 166 10.40 -0.94 8.52
C HIS A 166 9.92 -2.35 8.23
N SER A 167 9.29 -3.01 9.20
CA SER A 167 8.63 -4.31 9.01
C SER A 167 7.78 -4.68 10.20
N ALA A 168 6.86 -5.61 9.99
CA ALA A 168 6.06 -6.19 11.06
C ALA A 168 6.93 -6.96 12.06
N ASN A 169 6.45 -7.01 13.31
CA ASN A 169 7.04 -7.81 14.38
C ASN A 169 8.55 -7.54 14.59
N LYS A 170 8.91 -6.25 14.64
CA LYS A 170 10.30 -5.77 14.68
C LYS A 170 11.10 -6.34 15.84
N GLU A 171 10.44 -6.58 16.96
CA GLU A 171 11.04 -7.14 18.18
C GLU A 171 11.08 -8.68 18.19
N SER A 172 10.61 -9.35 17.15
CA SER A 172 10.65 -10.81 17.11
C SER A 172 12.07 -11.34 17.02
N TRP A 173 12.37 -12.35 17.82
CA TRP A 173 13.67 -13.00 17.89
C TRP A 173 14.14 -13.62 16.56
N ASN A 174 13.21 -14.00 15.71
CA ASN A 174 13.49 -14.64 14.41
C ASN A 174 13.54 -13.66 13.24
N ARG A 175 13.22 -12.37 13.48
CA ARG A 175 13.23 -11.36 12.45
C ARG A 175 14.55 -10.58 12.48
N ARG A 176 15.31 -10.65 11.40
CA ARG A 176 16.57 -9.91 11.23
C ARG A 176 16.74 -9.44 9.81
N ILE A 177 17.10 -8.20 9.62
CA ILE A 177 17.64 -7.72 8.35
C ILE A 177 19.07 -8.22 8.25
N ILE A 178 19.33 -9.02 7.23
CA ILE A 178 20.64 -9.62 6.96
C ILE A 178 21.46 -8.66 6.10
N GLN A 179 20.80 -8.05 5.10
CA GLN A 179 21.43 -7.14 4.17
C GLN A 179 20.38 -6.25 3.51
N SER A 180 20.74 -5.02 3.24
CA SER A 180 19.94 -4.10 2.42
C SER A 180 20.87 -3.24 1.58
N GLN A 181 20.38 -2.81 0.43
CA GLN A 181 21.10 -1.90 -0.46
C GLN A 181 20.10 -0.98 -1.17
N ILE A 182 20.52 0.26 -1.33
CA ILE A 182 19.84 1.27 -2.16
C ILE A 182 20.87 1.82 -3.14
N ARG A 183 20.47 2.02 -4.38
CA ARG A 183 21.28 2.63 -5.43
C ARG A 183 20.44 3.61 -6.25
N VAL A 184 20.88 4.85 -6.36
CA VAL A 184 20.35 5.79 -7.34
C VAL A 184 20.98 5.43 -8.70
N VAL A 185 20.17 4.96 -9.62
CA VAL A 185 20.60 4.44 -10.94
C VAL A 185 20.60 5.55 -11.99
N SER A 186 19.62 6.42 -11.91
CA SER A 186 19.49 7.60 -12.78
C SER A 186 18.83 8.75 -12.01
N PRO A 187 18.70 9.93 -12.60
CA PRO A 187 17.99 11.05 -11.95
C PRO A 187 16.56 10.70 -11.49
N THR A 188 15.91 9.72 -12.10
CA THR A 188 14.53 9.35 -11.78
C THR A 188 14.38 7.92 -11.27
N VAL A 189 15.48 7.16 -11.09
CA VAL A 189 15.39 5.73 -10.78
C VAL A 189 16.22 5.40 -9.56
N VAL A 190 15.57 4.73 -8.61
CA VAL A 190 16.21 4.10 -7.44
C VAL A 190 15.91 2.62 -7.43
N GLU A 191 16.93 1.81 -7.27
CA GLU A 191 16.84 0.36 -7.13
C GLU A 191 17.40 -0.08 -5.79
N GLY A 192 16.99 -1.24 -5.35
CA GLY A 192 17.55 -1.83 -4.17
C GLY A 192 17.01 -3.21 -3.86
N TYR A 193 17.44 -3.70 -2.72
CA TYR A 193 16.95 -4.96 -2.19
C TYR A 193 17.05 -4.99 -0.67
N ARG A 194 16.31 -5.91 -0.10
CA ARG A 194 16.39 -6.29 1.30
C ARG A 194 16.39 -7.81 1.44
N VAL A 195 17.27 -8.32 2.28
CA VAL A 195 17.32 -9.72 2.69
C VAL A 195 16.96 -9.78 4.17
N ILE A 196 15.92 -10.50 4.51
CA ILE A 196 15.36 -10.55 5.86
C ILE A 196 14.95 -11.98 6.23
N THR A 197 15.02 -12.30 7.51
CA THR A 197 14.42 -13.49 8.10
C THR A 197 13.02 -13.16 8.65
N GLY A 198 12.20 -14.16 8.85
CA GLY A 198 10.86 -14.08 9.39
C GLY A 198 10.23 -15.47 9.37
N TRP A 199 9.01 -15.63 8.92
CA TRP A 199 8.43 -16.95 8.66
C TRP A 199 9.24 -17.77 7.67
N ALA A 200 9.64 -17.14 6.58
CA ALA A 200 10.66 -17.72 5.73
C ALA A 200 12.04 -17.58 6.40
N LYS A 201 12.84 -18.64 6.38
CA LYS A 201 14.22 -18.61 6.88
C LYS A 201 15.05 -17.51 6.23
N LEU A 202 14.75 -17.23 4.96
CA LEU A 202 15.38 -16.17 4.19
C LEU A 202 14.39 -15.67 3.12
N ARG A 203 14.13 -14.37 3.13
CA ARG A 203 13.32 -13.68 2.12
C ARG A 203 14.16 -12.58 1.47
N LYS A 204 14.19 -12.57 0.15
CA LYS A 204 14.86 -11.54 -0.65
C LYS A 204 13.80 -10.76 -1.40
N ILE A 205 13.81 -9.44 -1.24
CA ILE A 205 12.88 -8.53 -1.89
C ILE A 205 13.71 -7.53 -2.66
N TYR A 206 13.46 -7.45 -3.96
CA TYR A 206 14.07 -6.48 -4.86
C TYR A 206 13.00 -5.46 -5.24
N PHE A 207 13.40 -4.21 -5.39
CA PHE A 207 12.52 -3.14 -5.81
C PHE A 207 13.18 -2.24 -6.84
N HIS A 208 12.34 -1.66 -7.68
CA HIS A 208 12.66 -0.64 -8.65
C HIS A 208 11.64 0.50 -8.47
N LEU A 209 12.10 1.70 -8.18
CA LEU A 209 11.29 2.89 -8.03
C LEU A 209 11.60 3.85 -9.18
N GLU A 210 10.55 4.27 -9.89
CA GLU A 210 10.64 5.27 -10.94
C GLU A 210 9.83 6.51 -10.54
N PHE A 211 10.47 7.68 -10.62
CA PHE A 211 9.87 8.95 -10.25
C PHE A 211 9.53 9.77 -11.49
N SER A 212 8.38 10.45 -11.46
CA SER A 212 7.97 11.37 -12.52
C SER A 212 8.79 12.66 -12.55
N GLN A 213 9.55 12.96 -11.48
CA GLN A 213 10.41 14.13 -11.35
C GLN A 213 11.84 13.71 -10.99
N PRO A 214 12.86 14.46 -11.40
CA PRO A 214 14.23 14.14 -11.03
C PRO A 214 14.47 14.26 -9.53
N ILE A 215 15.30 13.38 -8.99
CA ILE A 215 15.84 13.42 -7.65
C ILE A 215 16.87 14.55 -7.59
N LEU A 216 16.59 15.57 -6.80
CA LEU A 216 17.50 16.72 -6.66
C LEU A 216 18.65 16.43 -5.71
N SER A 217 18.40 15.65 -4.66
CA SER A 217 19.40 15.21 -3.69
C SER A 217 18.97 13.94 -3.01
N SER A 218 19.91 13.19 -2.47
CA SER A 218 19.64 11.99 -1.69
C SER A 218 20.58 11.92 -0.49
N GLN A 219 20.10 11.41 0.63
CA GLN A 219 20.87 11.18 1.85
C GLN A 219 20.62 9.74 2.32
N LEU A 220 21.68 9.06 2.71
CA LEU A 220 21.59 7.75 3.33
C LEU A 220 21.64 7.90 4.84
N HIS A 221 20.66 7.33 5.52
CA HIS A 221 20.65 7.22 6.98
C HIS A 221 20.89 5.77 7.37
N ASP A 222 21.99 5.52 8.07
CA ASP A 222 22.26 4.21 8.66
C ASP A 222 21.52 4.12 10.00
N GLY A 223 20.54 3.23 10.08
CA GLY A 223 19.71 3.03 11.27
C GLY A 223 20.48 2.60 12.53
N ASN A 224 21.72 2.15 12.38
CA ASN A 224 22.57 1.72 13.48
C ASN A 224 23.43 2.85 14.11
N ARG A 225 23.36 4.06 13.58
CA ARG A 225 24.01 5.22 14.18
C ARG A 225 22.98 6.08 14.91
N ARG A 226 22.65 5.70 16.13
CA ARG A 226 22.13 6.57 17.17
C ARG A 226 23.27 7.04 18.06
#